data_cad8f55026cc527bbee0990d5ed11fdc
#
_entry.id   cad8f55026cc527bbee0990d5ed11fdc
#
_cell.length_a   1.000
_cell.length_b   1.000
_cell.length_c   1.000
_cell.angle_alpha   90.00
_cell.angle_beta   90.00
_cell.angle_gamma   90.00
#
_symmetry.space_group_name_H-M   'P 1'
#
loop_
_entity.id
_entity.type
_entity.pdbx_description
1 polymer ?
#
loop_
_entity_poly.entity_id
_entity_poly.type
_entity_poly.pdbx_seq_one_letter_code
_entity_poly.pdbx_strand_id
1 'polypeptide(L)'
;MNWKRNQKYLPRPRHLYGLFFDNGCCYVGQTVDLKQREQQHRSARGGWQGRRFSFVPLSSMTGTQADAEAHEYAWRYKAFQHGWRIYSKPPGILIRDPRRRTTGHMKSLAAGYTWPGAAPTPAGGGSMGSSGIGWTVFKWCFVYPGVLLLVLLAFGIGR
;
A
#
# COMPACT_ATOMS: atom_id res chain seq x y z
N MET A 1 31.88 -2.88 -16.68
CA MET A 1 31.23 -3.17 -15.38
C MET A 1 29.74 -2.78 -15.44
N ASN A 2 28.81 -3.72 -15.19
CA ASN A 2 27.37 -3.44 -15.34
C ASN A 2 26.86 -2.82 -14.03
N TRP A 3 26.97 -1.52 -13.87
CA TRP A 3 26.63 -0.77 -12.66
C TRP A 3 25.15 -0.98 -12.19
N LYS A 4 24.23 -1.21 -13.16
CA LYS A 4 22.81 -1.51 -12.85
C LYS A 4 22.64 -2.84 -12.09
N ARG A 5 23.52 -3.81 -12.32
CA ARG A 5 23.48 -5.11 -11.65
C ARG A 5 23.87 -4.98 -10.17
N ASN A 6 24.80 -4.09 -9.85
CA ASN A 6 25.28 -3.89 -8.48
C ASN A 6 24.27 -3.13 -7.59
N GLN A 7 23.39 -2.32 -8.17
CA GLN A 7 22.43 -1.54 -7.39
C GLN A 7 21.37 -2.38 -6.63
N LYS A 8 21.13 -3.61 -7.05
CA LYS A 8 20.24 -4.54 -6.32
C LYS A 8 20.76 -4.88 -4.93
N TYR A 9 22.07 -4.99 -4.82
CA TYR A 9 22.76 -5.48 -3.62
C TYR A 9 23.18 -4.36 -2.68
N LEU A 10 23.10 -3.12 -3.13
CA LEU A 10 23.45 -1.97 -2.28
C LEU A 10 22.28 -1.63 -1.36
N PRO A 11 22.51 -1.51 -0.04
CA PRO A 11 21.54 -0.96 0.88
C PRO A 11 21.24 0.48 0.50
N ARG A 12 19.95 0.82 0.37
CA ARG A 12 19.49 2.19 0.10
C ARG A 12 18.05 2.37 0.59
N PRO A 13 17.60 3.62 0.77
CA PRO A 13 16.21 3.90 1.08
C PRO A 13 15.28 3.32 -0.01
N ARG A 14 14.25 2.61 0.44
CA ARG A 14 13.21 2.02 -0.40
C ARG A 14 11.85 2.25 0.23
N HIS A 15 10.87 2.45 -0.60
CA HIS A 15 9.49 2.69 -0.20
C HIS A 15 8.61 1.54 -0.68
N LEU A 16 7.77 1.03 0.20
CA LEU A 16 6.71 0.09 -0.11
C LEU A 16 5.44 0.90 -0.37
N TYR A 17 4.68 0.54 -1.38
CA TYR A 17 3.43 1.22 -1.75
C TYR A 17 2.38 0.21 -2.20
N GLY A 18 1.13 0.60 -2.05
CA GLY A 18 -0.03 -0.14 -2.54
C GLY A 18 -0.78 0.62 -3.62
N LEU A 19 -1.29 -0.11 -4.62
CA LEU A 19 -2.33 0.36 -5.52
C LEU A 19 -3.61 -0.31 -5.11
N PHE A 20 -4.62 0.46 -4.73
CA PHE A 20 -5.92 -0.05 -4.31
C PHE A 20 -6.94 0.22 -5.41
N PHE A 21 -7.52 -0.85 -5.95
CA PHE A 21 -8.47 -0.79 -7.06
C PHE A 21 -9.91 -0.90 -6.55
N ASP A 22 -10.84 -0.24 -7.25
CA ASP A 22 -12.27 -0.23 -6.89
C ASP A 22 -12.92 -1.62 -6.90
N ASN A 23 -12.28 -2.59 -7.56
CA ASN A 23 -12.78 -3.96 -7.68
C ASN A 23 -12.37 -4.89 -6.53
N GLY A 24 -11.89 -4.35 -5.41
CA GLY A 24 -11.44 -5.14 -4.25
C GLY A 24 -10.11 -5.85 -4.47
N CYS A 25 -9.33 -5.42 -5.46
CA CYS A 25 -7.98 -5.91 -5.69
C CYS A 25 -6.95 -4.86 -5.26
N CYS A 26 -5.77 -5.31 -4.86
CA CYS A 26 -4.63 -4.42 -4.65
C CYS A 26 -3.37 -4.99 -5.29
N TYR A 27 -2.42 -4.11 -5.54
CA TYR A 27 -1.05 -4.44 -5.92
C TYR A 27 -0.11 -3.82 -4.90
N VAL A 28 0.87 -4.57 -4.45
CA VAL A 28 1.95 -4.07 -3.58
C VAL A 28 3.25 -4.14 -4.34
N GLY A 29 4.02 -3.07 -4.26
CA GLY A 29 5.33 -2.97 -4.90
C GLY A 29 6.30 -2.12 -4.11
N GLN A 30 7.54 -2.07 -4.59
CA GLN A 30 8.61 -1.26 -4.01
C GLN A 30 9.21 -0.28 -5.02
N THR A 31 9.75 0.82 -4.53
CA THR A 31 10.45 1.80 -5.34
C THR A 31 11.47 2.60 -4.51
N VAL A 32 12.38 3.26 -5.18
CA VAL A 32 13.27 4.27 -4.57
C VAL A 32 12.71 5.68 -4.74
N ASP A 33 11.74 5.86 -5.63
CA ASP A 33 11.09 7.13 -5.91
C ASP A 33 9.58 6.89 -6.09
N LEU A 34 8.80 7.33 -5.10
CA LEU A 34 7.34 7.18 -5.09
C LEU A 34 6.67 8.00 -6.19
N LYS A 35 7.12 9.24 -6.41
CA LYS A 35 6.53 10.14 -7.39
C LYS A 35 6.69 9.61 -8.80
N GLN A 36 7.92 9.22 -9.14
CA GLN A 36 8.21 8.64 -10.45
C GLN A 36 7.44 7.33 -10.65
N ARG A 37 7.35 6.49 -9.61
CA ARG A 37 6.63 5.22 -9.69
C ARG A 37 5.13 5.41 -9.86
N GLU A 38 4.53 6.35 -9.16
CA GLU A 38 3.12 6.68 -9.33
C GLU A 38 2.83 7.14 -10.75
N GLN A 39 3.64 8.05 -11.30
CA GLN A 39 3.51 8.52 -12.68
C GLN A 39 3.62 7.37 -13.69
N GLN A 40 4.57 6.44 -13.48
CA GLN A 40 4.70 5.25 -14.33
C GLN A 40 3.43 4.40 -14.31
N HIS A 41 2.84 4.15 -13.14
CA HIS A 41 1.61 3.38 -13.03
C HIS A 41 0.40 4.06 -13.66
N ARG A 42 0.32 5.38 -13.58
CA ARG A 42 -0.76 6.17 -14.20
C ARG A 42 -0.61 6.33 -15.72
N SER A 43 0.59 6.11 -16.25
CA SER A 43 0.83 6.20 -17.69
C SER A 43 0.24 4.98 -18.44
N ALA A 44 0.02 5.12 -19.74
CA ALA A 44 -0.39 4.01 -20.59
C ALA A 44 0.60 2.83 -20.55
N ARG A 45 1.90 3.10 -20.33
CA ARG A 45 2.95 2.09 -20.17
C ARG A 45 2.90 1.37 -18.82
N GLY A 46 2.17 1.90 -17.84
CA GLY A 46 1.98 1.27 -16.53
C GLY A 46 1.25 -0.06 -16.57
N GLY A 47 0.58 -0.36 -17.70
CA GLY A 47 -0.02 -1.66 -17.98
C GLY A 47 -1.35 -1.93 -17.28
N TRP A 48 -1.90 -0.97 -16.52
CA TRP A 48 -3.17 -1.15 -15.80
C TRP A 48 -4.41 -0.90 -16.67
N GLN A 49 -4.24 -0.63 -17.98
CA GLN A 49 -5.33 -0.51 -18.96
C GLN A 49 -6.43 0.48 -18.54
N GLY A 50 -6.05 1.64 -18.04
CA GLY A 50 -6.98 2.69 -17.60
C GLY A 50 -7.75 2.39 -16.32
N ARG A 51 -7.46 1.32 -15.61
CA ARG A 51 -8.10 1.01 -14.31
C ARG A 51 -7.79 2.09 -13.30
N ARG A 52 -8.81 2.53 -12.59
CA ARG A 52 -8.67 3.49 -11.49
C ARG A 52 -8.06 2.81 -10.27
N PHE A 53 -7.18 3.51 -9.62
CA PHE A 53 -6.57 3.08 -8.36
C PHE A 53 -6.17 4.26 -7.49
N SER A 54 -6.13 4.04 -6.19
CA SER A 54 -5.48 4.93 -5.22
C SER A 54 -4.05 4.46 -5.00
N PHE A 55 -3.08 5.37 -5.11
CA PHE A 55 -1.67 5.11 -4.79
C PHE A 55 -1.41 5.48 -3.33
N VAL A 56 -1.01 4.53 -2.51
CA VAL A 56 -0.82 4.71 -1.06
C VAL A 56 0.58 4.27 -0.65
N PRO A 57 1.42 5.16 -0.11
CA PRO A 57 2.65 4.78 0.57
C PRO A 57 2.32 3.91 1.80
N LEU A 58 3.02 2.78 1.95
CA LEU A 58 2.79 1.83 3.04
C LEU A 58 3.86 1.93 4.13
N SER A 59 5.12 1.84 3.75
CA SER A 59 6.25 1.96 4.66
C SER A 59 7.53 2.31 3.91
N SER A 60 8.57 2.67 4.67
CA SER A 60 9.91 2.90 4.14
C SER A 60 10.91 2.06 4.92
N MET A 61 11.97 1.64 4.24
CA MET A 61 13.07 0.89 4.84
C MET A 61 14.39 1.24 4.17
N THR A 62 15.49 0.91 4.80
CA THR A 62 16.82 0.93 4.19
C THR A 62 17.31 -0.50 4.08
N GLY A 63 17.66 -0.94 2.88
CA GLY A 63 18.09 -2.31 2.64
C GLY A 63 18.33 -2.60 1.16
N THR A 64 18.69 -3.85 0.90
CA THR A 64 18.85 -4.38 -0.46
C THR A 64 17.50 -4.55 -1.17
N GLN A 65 17.53 -4.91 -2.43
CA GLN A 65 16.30 -5.26 -3.15
C GLN A 65 15.64 -6.52 -2.55
N ALA A 66 16.43 -7.49 -2.10
CA ALA A 66 15.91 -8.73 -1.52
C ALA A 66 15.19 -8.46 -0.17
N ASP A 67 15.76 -7.56 0.65
CA ASP A 67 15.10 -7.14 1.89
C ASP A 67 13.75 -6.48 1.60
N ALA A 68 13.71 -5.57 0.63
CA ALA A 68 12.48 -4.91 0.24
C ALA A 68 11.45 -5.87 -0.39
N GLU A 69 11.89 -6.93 -1.09
CA GLU A 69 11.01 -7.99 -1.57
C GLU A 69 10.38 -8.77 -0.40
N ALA A 70 11.12 -9.04 0.67
CA ALA A 70 10.56 -9.66 1.87
C ALA A 70 9.46 -8.80 2.50
N HIS A 71 9.67 -7.49 2.60
CA HIS A 71 8.67 -6.52 3.05
C HIS A 71 7.46 -6.45 2.09
N GLU A 72 7.70 -6.51 0.77
CA GLU A 72 6.63 -6.53 -0.24
C GLU A 72 5.72 -7.76 -0.06
N TYR A 73 6.31 -8.95 0.15
CA TYR A 73 5.53 -10.16 0.44
C TYR A 73 4.79 -10.08 1.79
N ALA A 74 5.39 -9.50 2.81
CA ALA A 74 4.74 -9.28 4.09
C ALA A 74 3.52 -8.35 3.97
N TRP A 75 3.61 -7.27 3.19
CA TRP A 75 2.50 -6.39 2.90
C TRP A 75 1.40 -7.06 2.06
N ARG A 76 1.77 -7.90 1.07
CA ARG A 76 0.80 -8.71 0.32
C ARG A 76 0.05 -9.67 1.24
N TYR A 77 0.75 -10.31 2.16
CA TYR A 77 0.13 -11.18 3.14
C TYR A 77 -0.81 -10.41 4.07
N LYS A 78 -0.41 -9.24 4.54
CA LYS A 78 -1.25 -8.35 5.33
C LYS A 78 -2.53 -7.94 4.58
N ALA A 79 -2.40 -7.52 3.33
CA ALA A 79 -3.54 -7.19 2.47
C ALA A 79 -4.52 -8.37 2.34
N PHE A 80 -3.98 -9.56 2.12
CA PHE A 80 -4.78 -10.78 2.02
C PHE A 80 -5.56 -11.07 3.32
N GLN A 81 -4.94 -10.87 4.50
CA GLN A 81 -5.62 -11.00 5.80
C GLN A 81 -6.78 -10.01 5.96
N HIS A 82 -6.72 -8.85 5.29
CA HIS A 82 -7.78 -7.84 5.24
C HIS A 82 -8.77 -8.04 4.08
N GLY A 83 -8.78 -9.20 3.44
CA GLY A 83 -9.76 -9.57 2.42
C GLY A 83 -9.47 -9.05 1.01
N TRP A 84 -8.29 -8.45 0.78
CA TRP A 84 -7.92 -7.98 -0.56
C TRP A 84 -7.44 -9.12 -1.45
N ARG A 85 -7.85 -9.10 -2.72
CA ARG A 85 -7.28 -9.94 -3.77
C ARG A 85 -6.01 -9.28 -4.31
N ILE A 86 -4.94 -10.05 -4.47
CA ILE A 86 -3.61 -9.48 -4.74
C ILE A 86 -3.26 -9.65 -6.22
N TYR A 87 -2.97 -8.55 -6.91
CA TYR A 87 -2.35 -8.58 -8.22
C TYR A 87 -0.83 -8.82 -8.11
N SER A 88 -0.31 -9.74 -8.92
CA SER A 88 1.14 -9.97 -9.02
C SER A 88 1.82 -8.96 -9.93
N LYS A 89 1.14 -8.57 -11.00
CA LYS A 89 1.60 -7.61 -12.01
C LYS A 89 0.46 -7.13 -12.90
N PRO A 90 0.62 -6.00 -13.62
CA PRO A 90 -0.29 -5.59 -14.69
C PRO A 90 -0.42 -6.67 -15.79
N PRO A 91 -1.55 -6.78 -16.50
CA PRO A 91 -2.79 -6.00 -16.38
C PRO A 91 -3.77 -6.48 -15.31
N GLY A 92 -3.37 -7.38 -14.41
CA GLY A 92 -4.24 -7.84 -13.34
C GLY A 92 -4.19 -9.34 -13.12
N ILE A 93 -2.99 -9.92 -13.23
CA ILE A 93 -2.78 -11.34 -12.91
C ILE A 93 -2.85 -11.51 -11.39
N LEU A 94 -3.85 -12.26 -10.92
CA LEU A 94 -4.08 -12.52 -9.50
C LEU A 94 -3.10 -13.56 -8.95
N ILE A 95 -2.67 -13.33 -7.71
CA ILE A 95 -2.02 -14.36 -6.90
C ILE A 95 -3.11 -15.20 -6.26
N ARG A 96 -3.17 -16.49 -6.58
CA ARG A 96 -4.18 -17.41 -6.04
C ARG A 96 -4.09 -17.54 -4.53
N ASP A 97 -2.90 -17.75 -3.99
CA ASP A 97 -2.67 -17.90 -2.56
C ASP A 97 -1.37 -17.20 -2.15
N PRO A 98 -1.45 -15.98 -1.60
CA PRO A 98 -0.28 -15.25 -1.14
C PRO A 98 0.51 -15.98 -0.04
N ARG A 99 -0.14 -16.88 0.73
CA ARG A 99 0.49 -17.63 1.84
C ARG A 99 1.60 -18.57 1.39
N ARG A 100 1.50 -19.08 0.15
CA ARG A 100 2.48 -20.06 -0.39
C ARG A 100 3.91 -19.53 -0.45
N ARG A 101 4.08 -18.22 -0.61
CA ARG A 101 5.41 -17.58 -0.68
C ARG A 101 5.76 -16.80 0.58
N THR A 102 4.93 -16.90 1.63
CA THR A 102 5.12 -16.16 2.87
C THR A 102 5.85 -17.03 3.88
N THR A 103 7.09 -16.69 4.17
CA THR A 103 7.91 -17.33 5.20
C THR A 103 7.51 -16.91 6.62
N GLY A 104 8.02 -17.59 7.65
CA GLY A 104 7.83 -17.19 9.04
C GLY A 104 8.29 -15.75 9.31
N HIS A 105 9.45 -15.37 8.77
CA HIS A 105 9.98 -14.01 8.87
C HIS A 105 9.01 -12.96 8.25
N MET A 106 8.48 -13.22 7.06
CA MET A 106 7.52 -12.31 6.42
C MET A 106 6.21 -12.18 7.20
N LYS A 107 5.75 -13.26 7.85
CA LYS A 107 4.58 -13.23 8.74
C LYS A 107 4.85 -12.37 9.98
N SER A 108 6.04 -12.49 10.55
CA SER A 108 6.47 -11.65 11.68
C SER A 108 6.52 -10.17 11.30
N LEU A 109 7.07 -9.83 10.13
CA LEU A 109 7.05 -8.47 9.61
C LEU A 109 5.60 -7.96 9.43
N ALA A 110 4.73 -8.80 8.84
CA ALA A 110 3.33 -8.44 8.61
C ALA A 110 2.55 -8.21 9.91
N ALA A 111 2.89 -8.89 11.00
CA ALA A 111 2.27 -8.67 12.30
C ALA A 111 2.50 -7.25 12.82
N GLY A 112 3.67 -6.67 12.56
CA GLY A 112 4.01 -5.29 12.94
C GLY A 112 3.40 -4.21 12.06
N TYR A 113 2.74 -4.57 10.96
CA TYR A 113 2.16 -3.58 10.06
C TYR A 113 0.73 -3.21 10.42
N THR A 114 0.40 -1.94 10.28
CA THR A 114 -0.99 -1.44 10.34
C THR A 114 -1.51 -1.28 8.91
N TRP A 115 -2.62 -1.96 8.59
CA TRP A 115 -3.20 -1.87 7.26
C TRP A 115 -3.92 -0.54 7.07
N PRO A 116 -3.63 0.23 6.01
CA PRO A 116 -4.30 1.50 5.76
C PRO A 116 -5.67 1.29 5.09
N GLY A 117 -6.71 1.23 5.86
CA GLY A 117 -8.08 1.25 5.33
C GLY A 117 -8.95 0.06 5.69
N ALA A 118 -10.22 0.15 5.31
CA ALA A 118 -11.21 -0.92 5.49
C ALA A 118 -10.99 -2.05 4.48
N ALA A 119 -11.53 -3.22 4.78
CA ALA A 119 -11.61 -4.31 3.80
C ALA A 119 -12.41 -3.84 2.57
N PRO A 120 -12.07 -4.33 1.37
CA PRO A 120 -12.83 -4.00 0.18
C PRO A 120 -14.25 -4.52 0.35
N THR A 121 -15.23 -3.69 0.04
CA THR A 121 -16.61 -4.17 -0.12
C THR A 121 -16.60 -5.14 -1.29
N PRO A 122 -17.04 -6.39 -1.15
CA PRO A 122 -17.16 -7.29 -2.29
C PRO A 122 -18.07 -6.62 -3.30
N ALA A 123 -17.61 -6.50 -4.55
CA ALA A 123 -18.46 -6.10 -5.67
C ALA A 123 -19.47 -7.23 -5.91
N GLY A 124 -20.53 -7.24 -5.13
CA GLY A 124 -21.62 -8.19 -5.18
C GLY A 124 -22.93 -7.46 -5.42
N GLY A 125 -23.52 -7.69 -6.58
CA GLY A 125 -24.93 -7.53 -6.87
C GLY A 125 -25.52 -6.14 -6.56
N GLY A 126 -25.96 -5.46 -7.60
CA GLY A 126 -26.55 -4.14 -7.54
C GLY A 126 -27.55 -3.94 -6.40
N SER A 127 -27.32 -2.91 -5.64
CA SER A 127 -28.34 -2.15 -4.95
C SER A 127 -27.98 -0.69 -5.10
N MET A 128 -28.86 0.05 -5.73
CA MET A 128 -28.81 1.50 -5.85
C MET A 128 -28.81 2.15 -4.47
N GLY A 129 -28.00 3.14 -4.32
CA GLY A 129 -28.26 4.27 -3.41
C GLY A 129 -27.69 4.16 -2.00
N SER A 130 -26.48 4.70 -1.83
CA SER A 130 -26.20 5.56 -0.69
C SER A 130 -24.95 6.41 -1.01
N SER A 131 -25.15 7.69 -1.02
CA SER A 131 -24.19 8.76 -1.25
C SER A 131 -22.93 8.61 -0.42
N GLY A 132 -21.79 8.64 -1.11
CA GLY A 132 -20.48 8.61 -0.50
C GLY A 132 -20.19 9.79 0.44
N ILE A 133 -20.09 9.50 1.68
CA ILE A 133 -19.42 10.34 2.68
C ILE A 133 -18.49 9.41 3.44
N GLY A 134 -17.28 9.26 2.99
CA GLY A 134 -16.31 8.39 3.69
C GLY A 134 -14.85 8.51 3.26
N TRP A 135 -14.58 9.06 2.09
CA TRP A 135 -13.22 9.06 1.55
C TRP A 135 -12.41 10.34 1.78
N THR A 136 -13.07 11.41 2.24
CA THR A 136 -12.42 12.71 2.44
C THR A 136 -11.73 12.86 3.79
N VAL A 137 -12.06 12.06 4.78
CA VAL A 137 -11.50 12.19 6.14
C VAL A 137 -10.16 11.48 6.31
N PHE A 138 -9.84 10.49 5.44
CA PHE A 138 -8.61 9.69 5.60
C PHE A 138 -7.32 10.35 5.07
N LYS A 139 -7.43 11.52 4.43
CA LYS A 139 -6.26 12.17 3.80
C LYS A 139 -5.36 12.93 4.77
N TRP A 140 -5.77 13.12 6.03
CA TRP A 140 -5.07 14.01 6.97
C TRP A 140 -4.51 13.36 8.25
N CYS A 141 -4.82 12.10 8.54
CA CYS A 141 -4.37 11.49 9.81
C CYS A 141 -2.95 10.90 9.80
N PHE A 142 -2.24 10.88 8.66
CA PHE A 142 -0.95 10.20 8.58
C PHE A 142 0.28 11.10 8.41
N VAL A 143 0.15 12.43 8.52
CA VAL A 143 1.29 13.31 8.21
C VAL A 143 2.09 13.77 9.43
N TYR A 144 1.52 13.82 10.65
CA TYR A 144 2.31 14.26 11.82
C TYR A 144 1.80 13.69 13.15
N PRO A 145 2.53 12.80 13.83
CA PRO A 145 2.26 12.43 15.23
C PRO A 145 2.64 13.54 16.24
N GLY A 146 3.07 14.71 15.78
CA GLY A 146 3.53 15.80 16.66
C GLY A 146 2.54 16.94 16.89
N VAL A 147 1.40 17.00 16.23
CA VAL A 147 0.48 18.17 16.29
C VAL A 147 -0.75 17.93 17.18
N LEU A 148 -0.93 16.73 17.74
CA LEU A 148 -2.09 16.43 18.56
C LEU A 148 -2.03 17.00 20.00
N LEU A 149 -0.94 17.66 20.40
CA LEU A 149 -0.78 18.18 21.76
C LEU A 149 -1.17 19.66 21.93
N LEU A 150 -1.54 20.37 20.88
CA LEU A 150 -1.79 21.83 20.96
C LEU A 150 -3.27 22.25 20.82
N VAL A 151 -4.20 21.34 20.57
CA VAL A 151 -5.63 21.69 20.41
C VAL A 151 -6.46 21.42 21.68
N LEU A 152 -5.93 20.70 22.67
CA LEU A 152 -6.67 20.41 23.92
C LEU A 152 -6.50 21.46 25.02
N LEU A 153 -5.71 22.53 24.81
CA LEU A 153 -5.53 23.60 25.80
C LEU A 153 -6.35 24.86 25.51
N ALA A 154 -7.17 24.90 24.46
CA ALA A 154 -7.95 26.09 24.09
C ALA A 154 -9.43 26.06 24.50
N PHE A 155 -9.94 24.97 25.08
CA PHE A 155 -11.30 24.89 25.61
C PHE A 155 -11.34 24.40 27.05
N GLY A 156 -10.62 25.05 27.89
CA GLY A 156 -10.79 24.91 29.32
C GLY A 156 -10.93 26.26 29.94
N ILE A 157 -11.98 26.41 30.76
CA ILE A 157 -12.24 27.46 31.73
C ILE A 157 -13.20 28.54 31.25
N GLY A 158 -14.38 28.48 31.84
CA GLY A 158 -15.36 29.52 31.85
C GLY A 158 -16.64 29.13 32.57
N ARG A 159 -16.55 29.00 33.90
CA ARG A 159 -17.68 29.05 34.88
C ARG A 159 -18.90 28.18 34.61
#